data_8b5107cacd7c9456e3b2b145279b34d5
#
_entry.id   8b5107cacd7c9456e3b2b145279b34d5
#
_cell.length_a   1.000
_cell.length_b   1.000
_cell.length_c   1.000
_cell.angle_alpha   90.00
_cell.angle_beta   90.00
_cell.angle_gamma   90.00
#
_symmetry.space_group_name_H-M   'P 1'
#
loop_
_entity.id
_entity.type
_entity.pdbx_description
1 polymer ?
#
loop_
_entity_poly.entity_id
_entity_poly.type
_entity_poly.pdbx_seq_one_letter_code
_entity_poly.pdbx_strand_id
1 'polypeptide(L)'
;MSTPVVTVIIPGRDVAAYAPDALESLRNQTSTQWRAILVDDGSIDDTSRIFQEAAADRRFELIRHDVPQGLGASRNAALDRVETPLVTFLDADDEYTPHALERLVTTISESGSDLAVGAYVRLRPGVDGYVEGPVQPWVAASTSPARRGTTLREHPAVSGNIVAWSKISRIEFWRRHDLRFPEGRMYEDQVVAQRMYTLARAIDVIPDVVVRWRERADGSSITQHKDAVDVLVDYVTAMRDGVAVLDAASQRTAAAERVRLILQMDTPPLVRIASTHDDPAYRRIVGDFVRELAARADGDAVAVDTDTKGLLDAASLW
;
A
#
# COMPACT_ATOMS: atom_id res chain seq x y z
N MET A 1 18.38 -24.91 -10.08
CA MET A 1 17.71 -23.71 -9.49
C MET A 1 16.94 -24.19 -8.28
N SER A 2 16.96 -23.43 -7.17
CA SER A 2 16.14 -23.74 -5.99
C SER A 2 14.65 -23.53 -6.34
N THR A 3 13.78 -24.35 -5.73
CA THR A 3 12.33 -24.18 -5.91
C THR A 3 11.88 -22.84 -5.35
N PRO A 4 11.15 -22.00 -6.10
CA PRO A 4 10.68 -20.71 -5.60
C PRO A 4 9.66 -20.92 -4.46
N VAL A 5 9.79 -20.12 -3.41
CA VAL A 5 8.88 -20.12 -2.25
C VAL A 5 7.96 -18.90 -2.21
N VAL A 6 8.30 -17.85 -2.95
CA VAL A 6 7.52 -16.61 -3.02
C VAL A 6 7.32 -16.16 -4.46
N THR A 7 6.11 -15.70 -4.76
CA THR A 7 5.80 -14.96 -5.98
C THR A 7 5.72 -13.46 -5.67
N VAL A 8 6.46 -12.66 -6.42
CA VAL A 8 6.41 -11.20 -6.39
C VAL A 8 5.50 -10.74 -7.53
N ILE A 9 4.41 -10.05 -7.22
CA ILE A 9 3.50 -9.47 -8.21
C ILE A 9 3.94 -8.04 -8.48
N ILE A 10 4.22 -7.71 -9.75
CA ILE A 10 4.74 -6.40 -10.18
C ILE A 10 3.82 -5.82 -11.26
N PRO A 11 2.78 -5.09 -10.88
CA PRO A 11 1.94 -4.37 -11.82
C PRO A 11 2.63 -3.07 -12.26
N GLY A 12 2.45 -2.68 -13.53
CA GLY A 12 2.97 -1.42 -14.04
C GLY A 12 2.15 -0.91 -15.22
N ARG A 13 2.01 0.40 -15.29
CA ARG A 13 1.46 1.11 -16.43
C ARG A 13 2.21 2.42 -16.62
N ASP A 14 2.74 2.63 -17.83
CA ASP A 14 3.49 3.83 -18.19
C ASP A 14 4.60 4.15 -17.15
N VAL A 15 5.44 3.15 -16.87
CA VAL A 15 6.52 3.19 -15.86
C VAL A 15 7.90 2.92 -16.44
N ALA A 16 8.07 3.11 -17.74
CA ALA A 16 9.34 2.81 -18.45
C ALA A 16 10.57 3.48 -17.82
N ALA A 17 10.39 4.68 -17.24
CA ALA A 17 11.48 5.40 -16.59
C ALA A 17 11.93 4.77 -15.26
N TYR A 18 11.11 3.94 -14.61
CA TYR A 18 11.32 3.43 -13.25
C TYR A 18 11.42 1.90 -13.19
N ALA A 19 10.72 1.21 -14.09
CA ALA A 19 10.66 -0.25 -14.12
C ALA A 19 12.05 -0.94 -14.16
N PRO A 20 13.09 -0.42 -14.84
CA PRO A 20 14.42 -1.02 -14.80
C PRO A 20 14.98 -1.13 -13.38
N ASP A 21 14.84 -0.08 -12.54
CA ASP A 21 15.33 -0.07 -11.16
C ASP A 21 14.56 -1.06 -10.30
N ALA A 22 13.23 -1.12 -10.44
CA ALA A 22 12.38 -2.08 -9.74
C ALA A 22 12.79 -3.53 -10.04
N LEU A 23 12.97 -3.85 -11.32
CA LEU A 23 13.38 -5.19 -11.78
C LEU A 23 14.81 -5.53 -11.34
N GLU A 24 15.72 -4.57 -11.34
CA GLU A 24 17.08 -4.77 -10.86
C GLU A 24 17.11 -4.97 -9.35
N SER A 25 16.32 -4.22 -8.58
CA SER A 25 16.19 -4.40 -7.14
C SER A 25 15.74 -5.82 -6.76
N LEU A 26 14.87 -6.42 -7.57
CA LEU A 26 14.44 -7.80 -7.40
C LEU A 26 15.52 -8.82 -7.83
N ARG A 27 16.22 -8.58 -8.94
CA ARG A 27 17.33 -9.47 -9.38
C ARG A 27 18.47 -9.50 -8.36
N ASN A 28 18.70 -8.39 -7.67
CA ASN A 28 19.76 -8.21 -6.69
C ASN A 28 19.37 -8.65 -5.26
N GLN A 29 18.22 -9.32 -5.08
CA GLN A 29 17.85 -9.88 -3.77
C GLN A 29 18.82 -10.97 -3.33
N THR A 30 19.17 -10.98 -2.04
CA THR A 30 20.02 -12.03 -1.44
C THR A 30 19.34 -13.40 -1.48
N SER A 31 18.03 -13.47 -1.36
CA SER A 31 17.26 -14.70 -1.58
C SER A 31 17.06 -14.92 -3.08
N THR A 32 17.32 -16.13 -3.57
CA THR A 32 17.10 -16.53 -4.97
C THR A 32 15.85 -17.39 -5.16
N GLN A 33 15.09 -17.68 -4.08
CA GLN A 33 13.92 -18.56 -4.09
C GLN A 33 12.62 -17.81 -4.42
N TRP A 34 12.65 -16.95 -5.44
CA TRP A 34 11.52 -16.18 -5.89
C TRP A 34 11.21 -16.40 -7.37
N ARG A 35 9.98 -16.17 -7.74
CA ARG A 35 9.50 -15.89 -9.10
C ARG A 35 8.73 -14.60 -9.09
N ALA A 36 8.52 -13.98 -10.25
CA ALA A 36 7.74 -12.76 -10.38
C ALA A 36 6.70 -12.89 -11.49
N ILE A 37 5.57 -12.21 -11.30
CA ILE A 37 4.55 -12.01 -12.32
C ILE A 37 4.48 -10.51 -12.60
N LEU A 38 4.94 -10.13 -13.80
CA LEU A 38 4.81 -8.78 -14.33
C LEU A 38 3.41 -8.62 -14.92
N VAL A 39 2.76 -7.49 -14.67
CA VAL A 39 1.48 -7.17 -15.29
C VAL A 39 1.58 -5.82 -15.98
N ASP A 40 1.61 -5.83 -17.32
CA ASP A 40 1.53 -4.61 -18.13
C ASP A 40 0.06 -4.26 -18.34
N ASP A 41 -0.40 -3.20 -17.69
CA ASP A 41 -1.79 -2.76 -17.73
C ASP A 41 -2.07 -1.80 -18.90
N GLY A 42 -1.78 -2.26 -20.11
CA GLY A 42 -2.06 -1.51 -21.32
C GLY A 42 -1.20 -0.26 -21.48
N SER A 43 0.10 -0.36 -21.20
CA SER A 43 1.05 0.74 -21.34
C SER A 43 1.20 1.19 -22.80
N ILE A 44 1.40 2.50 -22.98
CA ILE A 44 1.63 3.15 -24.26
C ILE A 44 3.08 3.63 -24.44
N ASP A 45 3.88 3.56 -23.37
CA ASP A 45 5.32 3.83 -23.37
C ASP A 45 6.15 2.52 -23.55
N ASP A 46 7.45 2.59 -23.29
CA ASP A 46 8.37 1.45 -23.40
C ASP A 46 8.20 0.38 -22.30
N THR A 47 7.27 0.52 -21.35
CA THR A 47 7.05 -0.44 -20.24
C THR A 47 6.85 -1.85 -20.76
N SER A 48 5.99 -2.02 -21.79
CA SER A 48 5.72 -3.33 -22.39
C SER A 48 6.97 -4.01 -22.91
N ARG A 49 7.84 -3.27 -23.59
CA ARG A 49 9.13 -3.78 -24.09
C ARG A 49 10.06 -4.19 -22.95
N ILE A 50 10.17 -3.35 -21.92
CA ILE A 50 11.01 -3.62 -20.75
C ILE A 50 10.55 -4.90 -20.03
N PHE A 51 9.25 -5.07 -19.84
CA PHE A 51 8.69 -6.27 -19.19
C PHE A 51 8.87 -7.52 -20.06
N GLN A 52 8.72 -7.39 -21.38
CA GLN A 52 8.96 -8.49 -22.30
C GLN A 52 10.43 -8.93 -22.32
N GLU A 53 11.38 -7.99 -22.27
CA GLU A 53 12.80 -8.28 -22.14
C GLU A 53 13.13 -8.95 -20.79
N ALA A 54 12.49 -8.51 -19.68
CA ALA A 54 12.64 -9.13 -18.39
C ALA A 54 12.13 -10.58 -18.38
N ALA A 55 11.04 -10.87 -19.09
CA ALA A 55 10.45 -12.21 -19.19
C ALA A 55 11.31 -13.22 -19.97
N ALA A 56 12.42 -12.80 -20.59
CA ALA A 56 13.44 -13.73 -21.09
C ALA A 56 14.13 -14.51 -19.96
N ASP A 57 14.17 -14.00 -18.75
CA ASP A 57 14.55 -14.72 -17.53
C ASP A 57 13.33 -15.54 -17.05
N ARG A 58 13.47 -16.87 -16.98
CA ARG A 58 12.40 -17.82 -16.62
C ARG A 58 11.79 -17.60 -15.22
N ARG A 59 12.41 -16.78 -14.39
CA ARG A 59 11.83 -16.38 -13.10
C ARG A 59 10.67 -15.39 -13.25
N PHE A 60 10.55 -14.73 -14.40
CA PHE A 60 9.51 -13.77 -14.69
C PHE A 60 8.47 -14.36 -15.65
N GLU A 61 7.21 -14.17 -15.32
CA GLU A 61 6.05 -14.40 -16.17
C GLU A 61 5.44 -13.04 -16.52
N LEU A 62 4.93 -12.84 -17.73
CA LEU A 62 4.30 -11.61 -18.17
C LEU A 62 2.81 -11.83 -18.47
N ILE A 63 1.97 -11.01 -17.85
CA ILE A 63 0.57 -10.81 -18.21
C ILE A 63 0.49 -9.44 -18.88
N ARG A 64 -0.27 -9.35 -19.98
CA ARG A 64 -0.53 -8.09 -20.65
C ARG A 64 -2.02 -7.89 -20.84
N HIS A 65 -2.51 -6.71 -20.48
CA HIS A 65 -3.85 -6.25 -20.81
C HIS A 65 -3.78 -5.41 -22.10
N ASP A 66 -4.71 -5.64 -23.03
CA ASP A 66 -4.79 -4.84 -24.26
C ASP A 66 -5.32 -3.42 -23.99
N VAL A 67 -6.12 -3.28 -22.94
CA VAL A 67 -6.65 -2.01 -22.44
C VAL A 67 -6.46 -1.92 -20.93
N PRO A 68 -6.21 -0.72 -20.38
CA PRO A 68 -6.03 -0.54 -18.94
C PRO A 68 -7.24 -1.02 -18.16
N GLN A 69 -7.01 -1.84 -17.13
CA GLN A 69 -8.04 -2.38 -16.23
C GLN A 69 -7.90 -1.82 -14.80
N GLY A 70 -6.78 -1.18 -14.51
CA GLY A 70 -6.47 -0.61 -13.21
C GLY A 70 -5.65 -1.53 -12.32
N LEU A 71 -5.05 -0.93 -11.29
CA LEU A 71 -4.06 -1.57 -10.42
C LEU A 71 -4.65 -2.77 -9.66
N GLY A 72 -5.90 -2.65 -9.15
CA GLY A 72 -6.58 -3.73 -8.46
C GLY A 72 -6.80 -4.95 -9.36
N ALA A 73 -7.31 -4.75 -10.59
CA ALA A 73 -7.51 -5.82 -11.56
C ALA A 73 -6.19 -6.48 -11.97
N SER A 74 -5.14 -5.69 -12.18
CA SER A 74 -3.80 -6.18 -12.49
C SER A 74 -3.24 -7.08 -11.38
N ARG A 75 -3.36 -6.67 -10.12
CA ARG A 75 -2.95 -7.50 -8.97
C ARG A 75 -3.79 -8.77 -8.86
N ASN A 76 -5.11 -8.69 -9.10
CA ASN A 76 -6.00 -9.85 -9.07
C ASN A 76 -5.67 -10.87 -10.17
N ALA A 77 -5.42 -10.41 -11.40
CA ALA A 77 -5.03 -11.27 -12.52
C ALA A 77 -3.74 -12.06 -12.22
N ALA A 78 -2.78 -11.42 -11.55
CA ALA A 78 -1.55 -12.08 -11.13
C ALA A 78 -1.78 -13.02 -9.93
N LEU A 79 -2.63 -12.66 -8.95
CA LEU A 79 -2.97 -13.51 -7.80
C LEU A 79 -3.55 -14.86 -8.24
N ASP A 80 -4.33 -14.89 -9.32
CA ASP A 80 -4.90 -16.13 -9.87
C ASP A 80 -3.84 -17.10 -10.41
N ARG A 81 -2.64 -16.60 -10.73
CA ARG A 81 -1.51 -17.39 -11.25
C ARG A 81 -0.44 -17.72 -10.21
N VAL A 82 -0.63 -17.30 -8.95
CA VAL A 82 0.33 -17.62 -7.88
C VAL A 82 0.27 -19.09 -7.53
N GLU A 83 1.40 -19.80 -7.71
CA GLU A 83 1.56 -21.22 -7.37
C GLU A 83 2.45 -21.44 -6.15
N THR A 84 3.23 -20.45 -5.75
CA THR A 84 4.12 -20.51 -4.58
C THR A 84 3.36 -20.40 -3.27
N PRO A 85 3.91 -20.92 -2.17
CA PRO A 85 3.28 -20.82 -0.84
C PRO A 85 3.07 -19.38 -0.37
N LEU A 86 3.94 -18.47 -0.80
CA LEU A 86 3.97 -17.08 -0.36
C LEU A 86 3.75 -16.13 -1.54
N VAL A 87 3.14 -14.98 -1.26
CA VAL A 87 2.94 -13.88 -2.22
C VAL A 87 3.30 -12.55 -1.58
N THR A 88 3.90 -11.67 -2.36
CA THR A 88 4.20 -10.28 -2.04
C THR A 88 4.03 -9.42 -3.28
N PHE A 89 4.05 -8.10 -3.10
CA PHE A 89 3.86 -7.13 -4.17
C PHE A 89 5.04 -6.17 -4.23
N LEU A 90 5.31 -5.63 -5.40
CA LEU A 90 6.23 -4.53 -5.63
C LEU A 90 5.64 -3.67 -6.74
N ASP A 91 5.37 -2.41 -6.48
CA ASP A 91 4.95 -1.52 -7.56
C ASP A 91 6.15 -1.24 -8.48
N ALA A 92 5.90 -1.17 -9.79
CA ALA A 92 6.97 -1.15 -10.79
C ALA A 92 7.78 0.17 -10.84
N ASP A 93 7.45 1.14 -10.00
CA ASP A 93 8.19 2.38 -9.77
C ASP A 93 8.94 2.40 -8.42
N ASP A 94 8.83 1.34 -7.62
CA ASP A 94 9.46 1.19 -6.31
C ASP A 94 10.66 0.21 -6.35
N GLU A 95 11.40 0.14 -5.25
CA GLU A 95 12.55 -0.74 -5.12
C GLU A 95 12.48 -1.57 -3.84
N TYR A 96 12.82 -2.85 -3.93
CA TYR A 96 13.17 -3.63 -2.74
C TYR A 96 14.55 -3.26 -2.20
N THR A 97 14.70 -3.29 -0.87
CA THR A 97 16.04 -3.31 -0.26
C THR A 97 16.71 -4.67 -0.48
N PRO A 98 18.05 -4.79 -0.46
CA PRO A 98 18.75 -6.02 -0.85
C PRO A 98 18.35 -7.28 -0.08
N HIS A 99 17.91 -7.15 1.18
CA HIS A 99 17.53 -8.27 2.05
C HIS A 99 16.02 -8.42 2.24
N ALA A 100 15.19 -7.68 1.49
CA ALA A 100 13.74 -7.63 1.71
C ALA A 100 13.08 -9.00 1.69
N LEU A 101 13.28 -9.76 0.61
CA LEU A 101 12.69 -11.10 0.49
C LEU A 101 13.22 -12.08 1.53
N GLU A 102 14.52 -12.05 1.81
CA GLU A 102 15.13 -12.91 2.84
C GLU A 102 14.47 -12.65 4.20
N ARG A 103 14.35 -11.39 4.61
CA ARG A 103 13.76 -11.00 5.89
C ARG A 103 12.29 -11.39 5.99
N LEU A 104 11.50 -11.05 4.98
CA LEU A 104 10.07 -11.34 4.96
C LEU A 104 9.80 -12.86 4.94
N VAL A 105 10.49 -13.61 4.05
CA VAL A 105 10.32 -15.06 3.92
C VAL A 105 10.74 -15.80 5.20
N THR A 106 11.90 -15.44 5.77
CA THR A 106 12.37 -16.04 7.02
C THR A 106 11.39 -15.80 8.15
N THR A 107 10.94 -14.54 8.33
CA THR A 107 10.01 -14.16 9.39
C THR A 107 8.72 -14.99 9.34
N ILE A 108 8.02 -15.00 8.20
CA ILE A 108 6.74 -15.71 8.07
C ILE A 108 6.90 -17.25 8.12
N SER A 109 8.06 -17.77 7.67
CA SER A 109 8.31 -19.21 7.67
C SER A 109 8.59 -19.74 9.07
N GLU A 110 9.33 -18.99 9.88
CA GLU A 110 9.66 -19.37 11.26
C GLU A 110 8.47 -19.25 12.22
N SER A 111 7.59 -18.25 12.03
CA SER A 111 6.46 -18.02 12.92
C SER A 111 5.23 -18.87 12.57
N GLY A 112 5.05 -19.19 11.30
CA GLY A 112 3.81 -19.78 10.80
C GLY A 112 2.64 -18.81 10.68
N SER A 113 2.87 -17.48 10.83
CA SER A 113 1.85 -16.43 10.71
C SER A 113 1.21 -16.39 9.32
N ASP A 114 0.01 -15.81 9.21
CA ASP A 114 -0.70 -15.65 7.93
C ASP A 114 -0.06 -14.55 7.06
N LEU A 115 0.52 -13.51 7.69
CA LEU A 115 1.27 -12.44 7.01
C LEU A 115 2.39 -11.88 7.88
N ALA A 116 3.38 -11.27 7.22
CA ALA A 116 4.42 -10.46 7.84
C ALA A 116 4.49 -9.07 7.18
N VAL A 117 4.75 -8.04 7.98
CA VAL A 117 4.76 -6.63 7.58
C VAL A 117 6.12 -6.04 7.89
N GLY A 118 6.77 -5.45 6.88
CA GLY A 118 8.03 -4.73 7.01
C GLY A 118 7.87 -3.22 6.97
N ALA A 119 8.92 -2.51 7.41
CA ALA A 119 9.00 -1.08 7.29
C ALA A 119 9.31 -0.65 5.85
N TYR A 120 9.10 0.63 5.56
CA TYR A 120 9.48 1.25 4.29
C TYR A 120 9.90 2.70 4.48
N VAL A 121 10.61 3.20 3.49
CA VAL A 121 11.05 4.59 3.43
C VAL A 121 10.65 5.22 2.11
N ARG A 122 10.70 6.56 2.04
CA ARG A 122 10.47 7.29 0.80
C ARG A 122 11.78 7.53 0.07
N LEU A 123 11.77 7.31 -1.25
CA LEU A 123 12.76 7.83 -2.18
C LEU A 123 12.25 9.13 -2.79
N ARG A 124 12.94 10.23 -2.52
CA ARG A 124 12.57 11.55 -3.04
C ARG A 124 13.55 12.03 -4.09
N PRO A 125 13.08 12.74 -5.13
CA PRO A 125 13.97 13.41 -6.06
C PRO A 125 14.90 14.38 -5.31
N GLY A 126 16.21 14.29 -5.58
CA GLY A 126 17.25 15.17 -5.10
C GLY A 126 18.04 15.76 -6.26
N VAL A 127 19.07 16.56 -5.97
CA VAL A 127 19.89 17.22 -7.00
C VAL A 127 20.67 16.21 -7.84
N ASP A 128 21.22 15.17 -7.22
CA ASP A 128 22.07 14.16 -7.85
C ASP A 128 21.39 12.79 -7.97
N GLY A 129 20.05 12.75 -8.01
CA GLY A 129 19.27 11.51 -8.07
C GLY A 129 18.31 11.38 -6.91
N TYR A 130 17.87 10.16 -6.61
CA TYR A 130 16.94 9.91 -5.54
C TYR A 130 17.63 9.81 -4.17
N VAL A 131 17.01 10.38 -3.14
CA VAL A 131 17.51 10.37 -1.75
C VAL A 131 16.53 9.58 -0.86
N GLU A 132 17.09 8.63 -0.11
CA GLU A 132 16.33 7.86 0.87
C GLU A 132 16.02 8.71 2.12
N GLY A 133 14.75 8.77 2.48
CA GLY A 133 14.28 9.45 3.70
C GLY A 133 14.27 8.52 4.93
N PRO A 134 13.97 9.05 6.13
CA PRO A 134 13.82 8.23 7.32
C PRO A 134 12.52 7.42 7.30
N VAL A 135 12.49 6.34 8.09
CA VAL A 135 11.25 5.63 8.40
C VAL A 135 10.30 6.61 9.08
N GLN A 136 9.11 6.76 8.51
CA GLN A 136 8.12 7.71 9.01
C GLN A 136 7.51 7.21 10.34
N PRO A 137 7.06 8.11 11.25
CA PRO A 137 6.59 7.73 12.57
C PRO A 137 5.46 6.68 12.57
N TRP A 138 4.51 6.78 11.64
CA TRP A 138 3.41 5.80 11.54
C TRP A 138 3.88 4.44 11.00
N VAL A 139 4.89 4.42 10.13
CA VAL A 139 5.52 3.18 9.67
C VAL A 139 6.25 2.53 10.83
N ALA A 140 7.05 3.29 11.57
CA ALA A 140 7.72 2.80 12.76
C ALA A 140 6.73 2.28 13.81
N ALA A 141 5.63 3.00 14.06
CA ALA A 141 4.59 2.57 15.00
C ALA A 141 3.95 1.23 14.58
N SER A 142 3.80 0.99 13.28
CA SER A 142 3.21 -0.24 12.73
C SER A 142 4.17 -1.43 12.69
N THR A 143 5.49 -1.20 12.71
CA THR A 143 6.50 -2.24 12.45
C THR A 143 7.54 -2.42 13.55
N SER A 144 7.57 -1.55 14.56
CA SER A 144 8.56 -1.55 15.64
C SER A 144 7.89 -1.45 17.03
N PRO A 145 8.38 -2.15 18.04
CA PRO A 145 9.41 -3.20 17.95
C PRO A 145 8.92 -4.43 17.20
N ALA A 146 9.85 -5.26 16.74
CA ALA A 146 9.50 -6.54 16.10
C ALA A 146 8.58 -7.38 16.98
N ARG A 147 7.55 -7.98 16.35
CA ARG A 147 6.58 -8.86 17.01
C ARG A 147 6.37 -10.11 16.16
N ARG A 148 6.25 -11.26 16.79
CA ARG A 148 5.93 -12.52 16.13
C ARG A 148 4.57 -13.02 16.61
N GLY A 149 3.72 -13.44 15.68
CA GLY A 149 2.43 -14.04 15.98
C GLY A 149 1.46 -13.11 16.71
N THR A 150 1.61 -11.78 16.56
CA THR A 150 0.69 -10.81 17.16
C THR A 150 -0.66 -10.77 16.42
N THR A 151 -1.63 -10.09 16.99
CA THR A 151 -2.94 -9.88 16.38
C THR A 151 -3.22 -8.39 16.23
N LEU A 152 -4.20 -8.03 15.39
CA LEU A 152 -4.65 -6.64 15.26
C LEU A 152 -5.09 -6.03 16.60
N ARG A 153 -5.66 -6.85 17.49
CA ARG A 153 -6.08 -6.42 18.84
C ARG A 153 -4.88 -6.06 19.73
N GLU A 154 -3.81 -6.84 19.67
CA GLU A 154 -2.60 -6.65 20.48
C GLU A 154 -1.69 -5.57 19.90
N HIS A 155 -1.76 -5.34 18.58
CA HIS A 155 -0.96 -4.34 17.88
C HIS A 155 -1.82 -3.52 16.90
N PRO A 156 -2.73 -2.66 17.42
CA PRO A 156 -3.66 -1.90 16.58
C PRO A 156 -2.98 -0.93 15.61
N ALA A 157 -1.76 -0.47 15.91
CA ALA A 157 -0.99 0.43 15.06
C ALA A 157 -0.66 -0.18 13.68
N VAL A 158 -0.70 -1.52 13.52
CA VAL A 158 -0.48 -2.16 12.21
C VAL A 158 -1.53 -1.73 11.18
N SER A 159 -2.74 -1.32 11.62
CA SER A 159 -3.79 -0.76 10.75
C SER A 159 -3.37 0.50 9.99
N GLY A 160 -2.33 1.18 10.45
CA GLY A 160 -1.73 2.33 9.75
C GLY A 160 -0.87 1.97 8.55
N ASN A 161 -0.42 0.72 8.43
CA ASN A 161 0.34 0.25 7.28
C ASN A 161 -0.61 -0.31 6.21
N ILE A 162 -1.16 0.56 5.38
CA ILE A 162 -2.20 0.25 4.39
C ILE A 162 -1.68 -0.25 3.04
N VAL A 163 -0.39 -0.07 2.74
CA VAL A 163 0.20 -0.38 1.44
C VAL A 163 0.32 -1.90 1.19
N ALA A 164 0.14 -2.36 -0.05
CA ALA A 164 0.24 -3.77 -0.37
C ALA A 164 1.68 -4.30 -0.34
N TRP A 165 2.63 -3.51 -0.83
CA TRP A 165 3.99 -3.93 -1.19
C TRP A 165 4.98 -4.07 -0.01
N SER A 166 4.65 -3.63 1.20
CA SER A 166 5.49 -3.85 2.39
C SER A 166 5.19 -5.15 3.13
N LYS A 167 4.41 -6.04 2.53
CA LYS A 167 3.88 -7.26 3.16
C LYS A 167 4.21 -8.50 2.35
N ILE A 168 4.38 -9.60 3.07
CA ILE A 168 4.34 -10.95 2.52
C ILE A 168 3.23 -11.73 3.20
N SER A 169 2.57 -12.62 2.49
CA SER A 169 1.46 -13.41 3.04
C SER A 169 1.39 -14.80 2.41
N ARG A 170 0.70 -15.72 3.08
CA ARG A 170 0.44 -17.04 2.53
C ARG A 170 -0.63 -16.97 1.44
N ILE A 171 -0.41 -17.60 0.30
CA ILE A 171 -1.42 -17.64 -0.77
C ILE A 171 -2.70 -18.37 -0.32
N GLU A 172 -2.56 -19.37 0.53
CA GLU A 172 -3.68 -20.08 1.16
C GLU A 172 -4.57 -19.16 2.00
N PHE A 173 -4.00 -18.12 2.63
CA PHE A 173 -4.74 -17.12 3.38
C PHE A 173 -5.63 -16.30 2.44
N TRP A 174 -5.12 -15.86 1.27
CA TRP A 174 -5.89 -15.17 0.24
C TRP A 174 -7.05 -16.02 -0.27
N ARG A 175 -6.77 -17.29 -0.59
CA ARG A 175 -7.77 -18.24 -1.12
C ARG A 175 -8.85 -18.57 -0.10
N ARG A 176 -8.47 -18.80 1.15
CA ARG A 176 -9.40 -19.14 2.25
C ARG A 176 -10.41 -18.04 2.53
N HIS A 177 -9.99 -16.78 2.42
CA HIS A 177 -10.81 -15.63 2.76
C HIS A 177 -11.34 -14.87 1.55
N ASP A 178 -11.17 -15.43 0.37
CA ASP A 178 -11.55 -14.79 -0.90
C ASP A 178 -11.10 -13.32 -0.96
N LEU A 179 -9.81 -13.11 -0.67
CA LEU A 179 -9.23 -11.77 -0.67
C LEU A 179 -8.97 -11.34 -2.12
N ARG A 180 -9.48 -10.16 -2.47
CA ARG A 180 -9.30 -9.52 -3.77
C ARG A 180 -9.16 -8.03 -3.58
N PHE A 181 -8.41 -7.41 -4.46
CA PHE A 181 -8.36 -5.96 -4.57
C PHE A 181 -9.65 -5.45 -5.22
N PRO A 182 -10.25 -4.35 -4.73
CA PRO A 182 -11.31 -3.65 -5.47
C PRO A 182 -10.83 -3.26 -6.87
N GLU A 183 -11.69 -3.48 -7.87
CA GLU A 183 -11.40 -3.13 -9.26
C GLU A 183 -12.09 -1.83 -9.65
N GLY A 184 -11.53 -1.12 -10.63
CA GLY A 184 -12.09 0.13 -11.15
C GLY A 184 -12.03 1.30 -10.16
N ARG A 185 -11.17 1.23 -9.14
CA ARG A 185 -10.97 2.28 -8.11
C ARG A 185 -9.48 2.47 -7.82
N MET A 186 -9.11 3.67 -7.46
CA MET A 186 -7.79 3.99 -6.91
C MET A 186 -7.76 3.71 -5.40
N TYR A 187 -6.55 3.58 -4.84
CA TYR A 187 -6.32 3.30 -3.40
C TYR A 187 -6.94 1.98 -2.91
N GLU A 188 -6.97 0.99 -3.78
CA GLU A 188 -7.56 -0.34 -3.59
C GLU A 188 -6.89 -1.16 -2.48
N ASP A 189 -5.65 -0.84 -2.14
CA ASP A 189 -4.86 -1.51 -1.10
C ASP A 189 -5.37 -1.24 0.33
N GLN A 190 -6.00 -0.09 0.58
CA GLN A 190 -6.48 0.28 1.91
C GLN A 190 -7.49 -0.73 2.48
N VAL A 191 -8.49 -1.09 1.69
CA VAL A 191 -9.53 -2.05 2.10
C VAL A 191 -8.94 -3.44 2.29
N VAL A 192 -8.09 -3.86 1.35
CA VAL A 192 -7.46 -5.19 1.39
C VAL A 192 -6.55 -5.33 2.60
N ALA A 193 -5.75 -4.31 2.91
CA ALA A 193 -4.88 -4.32 4.09
C ALA A 193 -5.69 -4.49 5.38
N GLN A 194 -6.80 -3.75 5.54
CA GLN A 194 -7.65 -3.90 6.73
C GLN A 194 -8.33 -5.28 6.80
N ARG A 195 -8.79 -5.82 5.66
CA ARG A 195 -9.30 -7.19 5.60
C ARG A 195 -8.23 -8.21 5.97
N MET A 196 -6.99 -8.05 5.49
CA MET A 196 -5.89 -8.93 5.87
C MET A 196 -5.66 -8.91 7.38
N TYR A 197 -5.61 -7.74 8.00
CA TYR A 197 -5.37 -7.61 9.44
C TYR A 197 -6.51 -8.16 10.30
N THR A 198 -7.76 -7.97 9.87
CA THR A 198 -8.95 -8.44 10.63
C THR A 198 -9.16 -9.94 10.52
N LEU A 199 -8.72 -10.57 9.43
CA LEU A 199 -8.90 -11.99 9.14
C LEU A 199 -7.70 -12.86 9.54
N ALA A 200 -6.52 -12.25 9.70
CA ALA A 200 -5.32 -12.99 10.07
C ALA A 200 -5.41 -13.54 11.50
N ARG A 201 -5.03 -14.82 11.67
CA ARG A 201 -4.88 -15.45 12.98
C ARG A 201 -3.64 -14.97 13.70
N ALA A 202 -2.59 -14.67 12.93
CA ALA A 202 -1.30 -14.21 13.43
C ALA A 202 -0.63 -13.32 12.39
N ILE A 203 0.00 -12.25 12.88
CA ILE A 203 0.71 -11.22 12.12
C ILE A 203 2.11 -11.10 12.69
N ASP A 204 3.12 -11.07 11.83
CA ASP A 204 4.45 -10.64 12.24
C ASP A 204 4.69 -9.20 11.79
N VAL A 205 5.43 -8.44 12.58
CA VAL A 205 5.93 -7.13 12.17
C VAL A 205 7.44 -7.05 12.40
N ILE A 206 8.16 -6.47 11.44
CA ILE A 206 9.62 -6.30 11.51
C ILE A 206 10.00 -4.85 11.20
N PRO A 207 10.98 -4.28 11.93
CA PRO A 207 11.43 -2.91 11.69
C PRO A 207 12.36 -2.79 10.47
N ASP A 208 12.72 -3.91 9.85
CA ASP A 208 13.55 -3.93 8.67
C ASP A 208 12.84 -3.17 7.53
N VAL A 209 13.57 -2.25 6.89
CA VAL A 209 13.09 -1.55 5.70
C VAL A 209 13.15 -2.52 4.54
N VAL A 210 11.99 -2.84 3.97
CA VAL A 210 11.87 -3.82 2.88
C VAL A 210 11.65 -3.14 1.52
N VAL A 211 11.03 -1.95 1.50
CA VAL A 211 10.75 -1.20 0.27
C VAL A 211 11.20 0.25 0.39
N ARG A 212 11.72 0.77 -0.71
CA ARG A 212 11.92 2.18 -1.00
C ARG A 212 10.81 2.65 -1.91
N TRP A 213 9.85 3.39 -1.34
CA TRP A 213 8.71 3.94 -2.06
C TRP A 213 9.09 5.24 -2.76
N ARG A 214 9.03 5.25 -4.09
CA ARG A 214 9.47 6.36 -4.93
C ARG A 214 8.39 7.44 -5.10
N GLU A 215 8.75 8.69 -4.86
CA GLU A 215 8.01 9.84 -5.34
C GLU A 215 8.51 10.17 -6.76
N ARG A 216 7.65 10.04 -7.78
CA ARG A 216 8.07 10.28 -9.17
C ARG A 216 8.41 11.75 -9.37
N ALA A 217 9.57 12.02 -10.00
CA ALA A 217 10.07 13.37 -10.21
C ALA A 217 9.19 14.19 -11.18
N ASP A 218 8.50 13.52 -12.10
CA ASP A 218 7.60 14.12 -13.09
C ASP A 218 6.18 14.36 -12.58
N GLY A 219 5.88 13.98 -11.33
CA GLY A 219 4.56 14.15 -10.74
C GLY A 219 3.48 13.20 -11.27
N SER A 220 3.83 12.19 -12.04
CA SER A 220 2.88 11.28 -12.71
C SER A 220 2.28 10.19 -11.83
N SER A 221 2.64 10.12 -10.54
CA SER A 221 2.08 9.13 -9.62
C SER A 221 0.61 9.45 -9.31
N ILE A 222 -0.22 8.41 -9.21
CA ILE A 222 -1.65 8.51 -8.83
C ILE A 222 -1.81 9.31 -7.52
N THR A 223 -0.92 9.11 -6.57
CA THR A 223 -0.96 9.78 -5.27
C THR A 223 -0.61 11.28 -5.33
N GLN A 224 -0.12 11.78 -6.47
CA GLN A 224 0.23 13.18 -6.68
C GLN A 224 -0.90 14.01 -7.31
N HIS A 225 -1.97 13.37 -7.82
CA HIS A 225 -3.14 14.01 -8.46
C HIS A 225 -4.36 14.13 -7.53
N LYS A 226 -4.13 14.47 -6.27
CA LYS A 226 -5.21 14.58 -5.26
C LYS A 226 -6.14 15.76 -5.47
N ASP A 227 -5.83 16.66 -6.38
CA ASP A 227 -6.64 17.82 -6.79
C ASP A 227 -7.80 17.45 -7.73
N ALA A 228 -7.75 16.30 -8.42
CA ALA A 228 -8.86 15.84 -9.24
C ALA A 228 -10.02 15.31 -8.37
N VAL A 229 -11.25 15.71 -8.68
CA VAL A 229 -12.46 15.37 -7.89
C VAL A 229 -12.73 13.85 -7.87
N ASP A 230 -12.54 13.16 -8.98
CA ASP A 230 -12.69 11.71 -9.09
C ASP A 230 -11.65 10.97 -8.24
N VAL A 231 -10.40 11.42 -8.25
CA VAL A 231 -9.33 10.90 -7.38
C VAL A 231 -9.66 11.14 -5.90
N LEU A 232 -10.20 12.32 -5.56
CA LEU A 232 -10.65 12.61 -4.19
C LEU A 232 -11.77 11.67 -3.76
N VAL A 233 -12.75 11.43 -4.62
CA VAL A 233 -13.88 10.52 -4.31
C VAL A 233 -13.38 9.12 -4.00
N ASP A 234 -12.50 8.57 -4.84
CA ASP A 234 -11.91 7.26 -4.62
C ASP A 234 -11.09 7.22 -3.33
N TYR A 235 -10.29 8.26 -3.06
CA TYR A 235 -9.45 8.34 -1.87
C TYR A 235 -10.28 8.38 -0.57
N VAL A 236 -11.29 9.24 -0.51
CA VAL A 236 -12.21 9.33 0.63
C VAL A 236 -12.99 8.02 0.81
N THR A 237 -13.45 7.43 -0.29
CA THR A 237 -14.17 6.15 -0.26
C THR A 237 -13.27 5.03 0.28
N ALA A 238 -12.03 4.92 -0.19
CA ALA A 238 -11.08 3.90 0.28
C ALA A 238 -10.80 4.04 1.80
N MET A 239 -10.67 5.28 2.30
CA MET A 239 -10.50 5.52 3.74
C MET A 239 -11.72 5.11 4.55
N ARG A 240 -12.93 5.46 4.09
CA ARG A 240 -14.20 5.06 4.72
C ARG A 240 -14.36 3.54 4.75
N ASP A 241 -14.18 2.91 3.60
CA ASP A 241 -14.32 1.46 3.46
C ASP A 241 -13.31 0.71 4.34
N GLY A 242 -12.06 1.21 4.40
CA GLY A 242 -11.04 0.65 5.28
C GLY A 242 -11.41 0.72 6.76
N VAL A 243 -11.96 1.85 7.22
CA VAL A 243 -12.45 2.01 8.59
C VAL A 243 -13.67 1.11 8.84
N ALA A 244 -14.59 1.02 7.88
CA ALA A 244 -15.77 0.15 7.98
C ALA A 244 -15.42 -1.33 8.14
N VAL A 245 -14.35 -1.81 7.50
CA VAL A 245 -13.82 -3.18 7.70
C VAL A 245 -13.43 -3.41 9.16
N LEU A 246 -12.74 -2.46 9.78
CA LEU A 246 -12.33 -2.54 11.19
C LEU A 246 -13.53 -2.56 12.13
N ASP A 247 -14.55 -1.74 11.84
CA ASP A 247 -15.79 -1.68 12.62
C ASP A 247 -16.58 -2.99 12.54
N ALA A 248 -16.77 -3.50 11.33
CA ALA A 248 -17.49 -4.77 11.09
C ALA A 248 -16.80 -5.93 11.84
N ALA A 249 -15.48 -5.88 11.97
CA ALA A 249 -14.70 -6.85 12.74
C ALA A 249 -14.63 -6.52 14.25
N SER A 250 -15.34 -5.49 14.74
CA SER A 250 -15.33 -5.03 16.14
C SER A 250 -13.92 -4.67 16.67
N GLN A 251 -13.04 -4.17 15.81
CA GLN A 251 -11.67 -3.77 16.13
C GLN A 251 -11.57 -2.28 16.49
N ARG A 252 -12.30 -1.87 17.54
CA ARG A 252 -12.48 -0.46 17.91
C ARG A 252 -11.16 0.32 18.06
N THR A 253 -10.17 -0.27 18.75
CA THR A 253 -8.87 0.40 18.95
C THR A 253 -8.11 0.62 17.64
N ALA A 254 -8.12 -0.37 16.74
CA ALA A 254 -7.50 -0.23 15.43
C ALA A 254 -8.26 0.77 14.54
N ALA A 255 -9.59 0.81 14.63
CA ALA A 255 -10.42 1.78 13.93
C ALA A 255 -10.14 3.22 14.43
N ALA A 256 -10.05 3.43 15.74
CA ALA A 256 -9.68 4.73 16.32
C ALA A 256 -8.27 5.17 15.90
N GLU A 257 -7.30 4.24 15.92
CA GLU A 257 -5.93 4.52 15.44
C GLU A 257 -5.92 4.88 13.94
N ARG A 258 -6.68 4.17 13.09
CA ARG A 258 -6.78 4.51 11.66
C ARG A 258 -7.43 5.87 11.46
N VAL A 259 -8.51 6.19 12.18
CA VAL A 259 -9.17 7.52 12.14
C VAL A 259 -8.19 8.61 12.57
N ARG A 260 -7.42 8.40 13.64
CA ARG A 260 -6.39 9.34 14.07
C ARG A 260 -5.38 9.64 12.97
N LEU A 261 -4.87 8.60 12.30
CA LEU A 261 -3.92 8.77 11.19
C LEU A 261 -4.55 9.51 9.99
N ILE A 262 -5.79 9.19 9.63
CA ILE A 262 -6.51 9.89 8.56
C ILE A 262 -6.64 11.38 8.90
N LEU A 263 -7.06 11.71 10.13
CA LEU A 263 -7.21 13.09 10.56
C LEU A 263 -5.87 13.86 10.58
N GLN A 264 -4.79 13.23 11.03
CA GLN A 264 -3.48 13.88 11.18
C GLN A 264 -2.67 13.96 9.88
N MET A 265 -2.88 13.03 8.95
CA MET A 265 -1.99 12.88 7.80
C MET A 265 -2.68 13.01 6.45
N ASP A 266 -3.83 12.34 6.30
CA ASP A 266 -4.50 12.28 5.00
C ASP A 266 -5.37 13.52 4.78
N THR A 267 -6.07 13.99 5.81
CA THR A 267 -7.03 15.10 5.74
C THR A 267 -6.40 16.49 5.58
N PRO A 268 -5.30 16.86 6.29
CA PRO A 268 -4.75 18.22 6.17
C PRO A 268 -4.32 18.64 4.76
N PRO A 269 -3.69 17.78 3.94
CA PRO A 269 -3.42 18.11 2.53
C PRO A 269 -4.71 18.34 1.73
N LEU A 270 -5.76 17.55 1.94
CA LEU A 270 -7.04 17.69 1.26
C LEU A 270 -7.73 19.03 1.62
N VAL A 271 -7.69 19.42 2.90
CA VAL A 271 -8.22 20.72 3.36
C VAL A 271 -7.48 21.87 2.70
N ARG A 272 -6.15 21.80 2.57
CA ARG A 272 -5.38 22.86 1.89
C ARG A 272 -5.75 22.97 0.41
N ILE A 273 -5.88 21.85 -0.30
CA ILE A 273 -6.34 21.85 -1.69
C ILE A 273 -7.75 22.44 -1.77
N ALA A 274 -8.68 21.95 -0.94
CA ALA A 274 -10.08 22.39 -0.94
C ALA A 274 -10.25 23.89 -0.67
N SER A 275 -9.34 24.52 0.10
CA SER A 275 -9.42 25.95 0.44
C SER A 275 -9.28 26.87 -0.78
N THR A 276 -8.59 26.41 -1.84
CA THR A 276 -8.31 27.18 -3.06
C THR A 276 -8.85 26.52 -4.33
N HIS A 277 -9.56 25.40 -4.20
CA HIS A 277 -10.03 24.63 -5.34
C HIS A 277 -11.21 25.32 -6.03
N ASP A 278 -11.19 25.41 -7.37
CA ASP A 278 -12.21 26.10 -8.17
C ASP A 278 -13.56 25.36 -8.17
N ASP A 279 -13.56 24.02 -8.14
CA ASP A 279 -14.79 23.23 -8.08
C ASP A 279 -15.35 23.17 -6.65
N PRO A 280 -16.57 23.74 -6.39
CA PRO A 280 -17.18 23.72 -5.08
C PRO A 280 -17.53 22.29 -4.59
N ALA A 281 -17.63 21.32 -5.49
CA ALA A 281 -17.83 19.93 -5.12
C ALA A 281 -16.66 19.37 -4.32
N TYR A 282 -15.43 19.73 -4.68
CA TYR A 282 -14.22 19.31 -3.95
C TYR A 282 -14.31 19.75 -2.48
N ARG A 283 -14.59 21.04 -2.23
CA ARG A 283 -14.71 21.60 -0.87
C ARG A 283 -15.81 20.90 -0.07
N ARG A 284 -16.98 20.68 -0.68
CA ARG A 284 -18.10 19.98 -0.03
C ARG A 284 -17.73 18.55 0.37
N ILE A 285 -17.10 17.78 -0.53
CA ILE A 285 -16.69 16.39 -0.24
C ILE A 285 -15.71 16.36 0.94
N VAL A 286 -14.73 17.26 0.97
CA VAL A 286 -13.75 17.35 2.07
C VAL A 286 -14.44 17.77 3.37
N GLY A 287 -15.34 18.76 3.33
CA GLY A 287 -16.11 19.21 4.49
C GLY A 287 -16.99 18.12 5.09
N ASP A 288 -17.73 17.37 4.25
CA ASP A 288 -18.55 16.24 4.70
C ASP A 288 -17.68 15.16 5.35
N PHE A 289 -16.55 14.83 4.73
CA PHE A 289 -15.63 13.83 5.26
C PHE A 289 -15.00 14.25 6.59
N VAL A 290 -14.61 15.52 6.73
CA VAL A 290 -14.07 16.07 7.99
C VAL A 290 -15.12 16.00 9.10
N ARG A 291 -16.37 16.40 8.84
CA ARG A 291 -17.47 16.32 9.83
C ARG A 291 -17.73 14.90 10.30
N GLU A 292 -17.77 13.95 9.36
CA GLU A 292 -17.94 12.52 9.66
C GLU A 292 -16.83 12.00 10.59
N LEU A 293 -15.57 12.27 10.23
CA LEU A 293 -14.40 11.83 11.01
C LEU A 293 -14.30 12.52 12.37
N ALA A 294 -14.62 13.83 12.46
CA ALA A 294 -14.62 14.57 13.70
C ALA A 294 -15.68 14.03 14.68
N ALA A 295 -16.91 13.82 14.22
CA ALA A 295 -17.96 13.23 15.05
C ALA A 295 -17.58 11.84 15.57
N ARG A 296 -16.90 11.05 14.73
CA ARG A 296 -16.38 9.75 15.13
C ARG A 296 -15.22 9.87 16.13
N ALA A 297 -14.28 10.79 15.90
CA ALA A 297 -13.14 11.01 16.79
C ALA A 297 -13.58 11.44 18.19
N ASP A 298 -14.60 12.29 18.29
CA ASP A 298 -15.19 12.69 19.58
C ASP A 298 -15.79 11.47 20.32
N GLY A 299 -16.48 10.59 19.61
CA GLY A 299 -17.05 9.36 20.18
C GLY A 299 -16.01 8.34 20.63
N ASP A 300 -14.88 8.27 19.94
CA ASP A 300 -13.77 7.35 20.21
C ASP A 300 -12.66 7.98 21.07
N ALA A 301 -12.82 9.25 21.50
CA ALA A 301 -11.83 10.04 22.25
C ALA A 301 -10.44 10.12 21.55
N VAL A 302 -10.43 10.27 20.23
CA VAL A 302 -9.22 10.34 19.41
C VAL A 302 -8.58 11.72 19.56
N ALA A 303 -7.33 11.77 20.05
CA ALA A 303 -6.57 13.00 20.18
C ALA A 303 -5.98 13.43 18.82
N VAL A 304 -6.17 14.70 18.47
CA VAL A 304 -5.57 15.38 17.30
C VAL A 304 -4.78 16.59 17.81
N ASP A 305 -3.61 16.86 17.19
CA ASP A 305 -2.81 18.04 17.57
C ASP A 305 -3.55 19.36 17.26
N THR A 306 -3.11 20.44 17.94
CA THR A 306 -3.81 21.75 17.89
C THR A 306 -3.86 22.35 16.49
N ASP A 307 -2.79 22.22 15.71
CA ASP A 307 -2.72 22.82 14.36
C ASP A 307 -3.64 22.08 13.39
N THR A 308 -3.61 20.75 13.44
CA THR A 308 -4.54 19.90 12.68
C THR A 308 -5.98 20.19 13.09
N LYS A 309 -6.27 20.31 14.40
CA LYS A 309 -7.61 20.62 14.88
C LYS A 309 -8.14 21.93 14.31
N GLY A 310 -7.34 22.99 14.31
CA GLY A 310 -7.74 24.28 13.70
C GLY A 310 -8.12 24.19 12.23
N LEU A 311 -7.38 23.38 11.44
CA LEU A 311 -7.71 23.11 10.04
C LEU A 311 -9.03 22.35 9.88
N LEU A 312 -9.24 21.32 10.71
CA LEU A 312 -10.45 20.50 10.67
C LEU A 312 -11.69 21.30 11.11
N ASP A 313 -11.56 22.12 12.13
CA ASP A 313 -12.66 23.00 12.60
C ASP A 313 -13.08 23.98 11.49
N ALA A 314 -12.12 24.59 10.77
CA ALA A 314 -12.42 25.45 9.63
C ALA A 314 -13.10 24.68 8.48
N ALA A 315 -12.62 23.49 8.15
CA ALA A 315 -13.18 22.65 7.07
C ALA A 315 -14.58 22.10 7.41
N SER A 316 -14.88 21.90 8.69
CA SER A 316 -16.19 21.42 9.14
C SER A 316 -17.34 22.40 8.85
N LEU A 317 -17.02 23.66 8.55
CA LEU A 317 -17.98 24.72 8.20
C LEU A 317 -18.32 24.74 6.70
N TRP A 318 -17.72 23.92 5.88
CA TRP A 318 -17.90 23.89 4.41
C TRP A 318 -19.13 23.08 3.96
#